data_a4af0e8c2b127f1b7ccba9cdfdd57686
#
_entry.id   a4af0e8c2b127f1b7ccba9cdfdd57686
#
_cell.length_a   1.000
_cell.length_b   1.000
_cell.length_c   1.000
_cell.angle_alpha   90.00
_cell.angle_beta   90.00
_cell.angle_gamma   90.00
#
_symmetry.space_group_name_H-M   'P 1'
#
loop_
_entity.id
_entity.type
_entity.pdbx_description
1 polymer ?
#
loop_
_entity_poly.entity_id
_entity_poly.type
_entity_poly.pdbx_seq_one_letter_code
_entity_poly.pdbx_strand_id
1 'polypeptide(L)'
;IDRRFYEKQYTMIDPKHFEPIVEGMWRGVNVGGTSTVARLDGWDVCGKTGTAQNPQGRDHSTFLSFAPKDNPRIAISVYVENGGFGASAALPIASLLEEYYLTDTVTRPWLVEMVKQKTIYYPAYGK
;
A
#
# COMPACT_ATOMS: atom_id res chain seq x y z
N ILE A 1 16.64 8.34 -14.67
CA ILE A 1 16.61 7.98 -13.24
C ILE A 1 18.05 8.07 -12.72
N ASP A 2 18.25 8.72 -11.58
CA ASP A 2 19.55 8.93 -10.95
C ASP A 2 20.23 7.58 -10.64
N ARG A 3 21.53 7.43 -10.94
CA ARG A 3 22.32 6.22 -10.73
C ARG A 3 22.27 5.68 -9.30
N ARG A 4 22.17 6.55 -8.30
CA ARG A 4 22.09 6.17 -6.89
C ARG A 4 20.88 5.27 -6.56
N PHE A 5 19.83 5.25 -7.39
CA PHE A 5 18.66 4.39 -7.22
C PHE A 5 18.81 3.00 -7.85
N TYR A 6 19.89 2.77 -8.62
CA TYR A 6 20.22 1.45 -9.15
C TYR A 6 21.19 0.65 -8.26
N GLU A 7 21.88 1.34 -7.36
CA GLU A 7 22.80 0.68 -6.43
C GLU A 7 22.02 0.13 -5.25
N LYS A 8 22.12 -1.19 -5.02
CA LYS A 8 21.47 -1.83 -3.88
C LYS A 8 22.09 -1.30 -2.59
N GLN A 9 21.25 -0.77 -1.73
CA GLN A 9 21.63 -0.40 -0.37
C GLN A 9 21.47 -1.61 0.55
N TYR A 10 22.53 -1.97 1.26
CA TYR A 10 22.52 -3.08 2.20
C TYR A 10 22.39 -2.55 3.62
N THR A 11 21.49 -3.14 4.38
CA THR A 11 21.39 -2.87 5.81
C THR A 11 22.36 -3.77 6.57
N MET A 12 22.74 -3.39 7.79
CA MET A 12 23.53 -4.25 8.68
C MET A 12 22.66 -5.28 9.43
N ILE A 13 21.39 -5.41 9.05
CA ILE A 13 20.42 -6.34 9.65
C ILE A 13 20.55 -7.69 8.97
N ASP A 14 20.63 -8.76 9.75
CA ASP A 14 20.67 -10.13 9.24
C ASP A 14 19.40 -10.42 8.42
N PRO A 15 19.53 -10.93 7.17
CA PRO A 15 18.40 -11.26 6.30
C PRO A 15 17.29 -12.09 6.94
N LYS A 16 17.64 -12.99 7.87
CA LYS A 16 16.65 -13.83 8.58
C LYS A 16 15.57 -13.04 9.33
N HIS A 17 15.87 -11.78 9.72
CA HIS A 17 14.90 -10.92 10.41
C HIS A 17 13.86 -10.31 9.48
N PHE A 18 14.11 -10.31 8.16
CA PHE A 18 13.12 -9.83 7.18
C PHE A 18 12.07 -10.90 6.84
N GLU A 19 12.41 -12.19 6.92
CA GLU A 19 11.48 -13.28 6.59
C GLU A 19 10.16 -13.21 7.35
N PRO A 20 10.13 -13.07 8.70
CA PRO A 20 8.88 -12.99 9.43
C PRO A 20 8.08 -11.71 9.13
N ILE A 21 8.77 -10.61 8.76
CA ILE A 21 8.11 -9.36 8.37
C ILE A 21 7.40 -9.54 7.02
N VAL A 22 8.09 -10.10 6.04
CA VAL A 22 7.56 -10.38 4.70
C VAL A 22 6.39 -11.36 4.80
N GLU A 23 6.53 -12.42 5.61
CA GLU A 23 5.45 -13.38 5.87
C GLU A 23 4.24 -12.68 6.51
N GLY A 24 4.46 -11.81 7.49
CA GLY A 24 3.40 -11.03 8.14
C GLY A 24 2.68 -10.10 7.15
N MET A 25 3.42 -9.45 6.23
CA MET A 25 2.85 -8.61 5.17
C MET A 25 2.04 -9.44 4.18
N TRP A 26 2.53 -10.61 3.78
CA TRP A 26 1.80 -11.54 2.92
C TRP A 26 0.50 -12.01 3.56
N ARG A 27 0.55 -12.46 4.82
CA ARG A 27 -0.65 -12.89 5.57
C ARG A 27 -1.66 -11.76 5.74
N GLY A 28 -1.18 -10.54 5.97
CA GLY A 28 -2.03 -9.36 6.09
C GLY A 28 -2.92 -9.11 4.88
N VAL A 29 -2.47 -9.51 3.70
CA VAL A 29 -3.22 -9.43 2.44
C VAL A 29 -4.00 -10.71 2.17
N ASN A 30 -3.40 -11.89 2.33
CA ASN A 30 -3.92 -13.13 1.75
C ASN A 30 -4.66 -14.03 2.75
N VAL A 31 -4.48 -13.82 4.07
CA VAL A 31 -5.00 -14.73 5.12
C VAL A 31 -5.93 -14.01 6.12
N GLY A 32 -6.73 -13.03 5.64
CA GLY A 32 -7.77 -12.40 6.48
C GLY A 32 -7.29 -11.27 7.38
N GLY A 33 -6.18 -10.60 7.02
CA GLY A 33 -5.69 -9.41 7.73
C GLY A 33 -6.40 -8.11 7.31
N THR A 34 -5.86 -6.97 7.75
CA THR A 34 -6.42 -5.63 7.49
C THR A 34 -6.25 -5.15 6.04
N SER A 35 -5.52 -5.89 5.22
CA SER A 35 -5.15 -5.51 3.85
C SER A 35 -5.76 -6.41 2.78
N THR A 36 -6.81 -7.17 3.09
CA THR A 36 -7.41 -8.16 2.18
C THR A 36 -7.94 -7.57 0.87
N VAL A 37 -8.30 -6.31 0.86
CA VAL A 37 -8.70 -5.58 -0.38
C VAL A 37 -7.55 -5.50 -1.39
N ALA A 38 -6.30 -5.61 -0.95
CA ALA A 38 -5.14 -5.61 -1.83
C ALA A 38 -4.84 -6.98 -2.47
N ARG A 39 -5.60 -8.02 -2.12
CA ARG A 39 -5.43 -9.34 -2.71
C ARG A 39 -5.68 -9.31 -4.22
N LEU A 40 -4.79 -9.93 -4.97
CA LEU A 40 -4.88 -10.15 -6.40
C LEU A 40 -4.76 -11.64 -6.71
N ASP A 41 -5.75 -12.18 -7.43
CA ASP A 41 -5.73 -13.59 -7.79
C ASP A 41 -4.53 -13.90 -8.69
N GLY A 42 -3.81 -14.96 -8.36
CA GLY A 42 -2.59 -15.36 -9.06
C GLY A 42 -1.32 -14.58 -8.68
N TRP A 43 -1.40 -13.66 -7.71
CA TRP A 43 -0.26 -12.87 -7.26
C TRP A 43 -0.10 -12.89 -5.74
N ASP A 44 1.10 -13.17 -5.27
CA ASP A 44 1.46 -13.10 -3.85
C ASP A 44 1.80 -11.65 -3.47
N VAL A 45 0.77 -10.85 -3.19
CA VAL A 45 0.93 -9.47 -2.74
C VAL A 45 1.29 -9.44 -1.26
N CYS A 46 2.32 -8.68 -0.92
CA CYS A 46 2.71 -8.35 0.45
C CYS A 46 2.36 -6.90 0.73
N GLY A 47 1.64 -6.61 1.81
CA GLY A 47 1.23 -5.24 2.10
C GLY A 47 1.01 -4.95 3.58
N LYS A 48 1.14 -3.67 3.94
CA LYS A 48 0.90 -3.19 5.29
C LYS A 48 0.22 -1.83 5.27
N THR A 49 -0.92 -1.75 5.96
CA THR A 49 -1.61 -0.49 6.26
C THR A 49 -0.91 0.26 7.38
N GLY A 50 -0.92 1.56 7.30
CA GLY A 50 -0.53 2.46 8.36
C GLY A 50 -1.53 3.60 8.52
N THR A 51 -1.57 4.17 9.71
CA THR A 51 -2.35 5.36 10.03
C THR A 51 -1.44 6.30 10.80
N ALA A 52 -1.13 7.44 10.20
CA ALA A 52 -0.33 8.47 10.86
C ALA A 52 -1.28 9.47 11.55
N GLN A 53 -1.14 9.60 12.86
CA GLN A 53 -1.98 10.51 13.63
C GLN A 53 -1.76 11.96 13.20
N ASN A 54 -2.87 12.70 13.10
CA ASN A 54 -2.86 14.13 12.79
C ASN A 54 -3.65 14.91 13.84
N PRO A 55 -2.96 15.55 14.80
CA PRO A 55 -3.62 16.34 15.84
C PRO A 55 -4.44 17.53 15.33
N GLN A 56 -4.21 17.96 14.08
CA GLN A 56 -4.84 19.12 13.45
C GLN A 56 -6.00 18.78 12.52
N GLY A 57 -6.30 17.48 12.35
CA GLY A 57 -7.35 17.04 11.42
C GLY A 57 -7.62 15.55 11.49
N ARG A 58 -8.05 14.98 10.36
CA ARG A 58 -8.16 13.54 10.24
C ARG A 58 -6.78 12.91 10.09
N ASP A 59 -6.61 11.72 10.60
CA ASP A 59 -5.39 10.92 10.41
C ASP A 59 -5.06 10.73 8.94
N HIS A 60 -3.78 10.54 8.66
CA HIS A 60 -3.29 10.28 7.32
C HIS A 60 -3.28 8.78 7.03
N SER A 61 -3.85 8.41 5.89
CA SER A 61 -3.90 7.04 5.41
C SER A 61 -2.60 6.68 4.71
N THR A 62 -1.98 5.57 5.12
CA THR A 62 -0.77 5.08 4.45
C THR A 62 -0.91 3.60 4.11
N PHE A 63 -0.34 3.21 3.00
CA PHE A 63 -0.20 1.81 2.61
C PHE A 63 1.09 1.62 1.83
N LEU A 64 1.78 0.54 2.12
CA LEU A 64 2.93 0.10 1.34
C LEU A 64 2.77 -1.37 0.98
N SER A 65 3.16 -1.70 -0.24
CA SER A 65 3.07 -3.06 -0.75
C SER A 65 4.19 -3.35 -1.76
N PHE A 66 4.40 -4.61 -2.00
CA PHE A 66 5.21 -5.10 -3.10
C PHE A 66 4.67 -6.45 -3.59
N ALA A 67 4.91 -6.76 -4.85
CA ALA A 67 4.50 -8.01 -5.46
C ALA A 67 5.41 -8.41 -6.65
N PRO A 68 5.53 -9.73 -6.93
CA PRO A 68 5.14 -10.84 -6.05
C PRO A 68 6.04 -10.93 -4.82
N LYS A 69 5.64 -11.72 -3.80
CA LYS A 69 6.40 -11.97 -2.58
C LYS A 69 7.83 -12.41 -2.88
N ASP A 70 7.96 -13.38 -3.76
CA ASP A 70 9.25 -13.85 -4.25
C ASP A 70 9.61 -13.10 -5.54
N ASN A 71 10.82 -12.54 -5.58
CA ASN A 71 11.31 -11.74 -6.69
C ASN A 71 10.39 -10.55 -7.07
N PRO A 72 10.23 -9.55 -6.19
CA PRO A 72 9.32 -8.44 -6.41
C PRO A 72 9.60 -7.67 -7.71
N ARG A 73 8.54 -7.37 -8.46
CA ARG A 73 8.58 -6.60 -9.71
C ARG A 73 8.19 -5.15 -9.50
N ILE A 74 7.41 -4.88 -8.45
CA ILE A 74 6.94 -3.54 -8.09
C ILE A 74 6.91 -3.40 -6.57
N ALA A 75 7.22 -2.21 -6.10
CA ALA A 75 6.94 -1.77 -4.74
C ALA A 75 6.21 -0.43 -4.82
N ILE A 76 5.14 -0.28 -4.05
CA ILE A 76 4.29 0.91 -4.02
C ILE A 76 4.20 1.42 -2.59
N SER A 77 4.29 2.74 -2.45
CA SER A 77 3.96 3.44 -1.21
C SER A 77 2.98 4.56 -1.53
N VAL A 78 1.82 4.54 -0.88
CA VAL A 78 0.79 5.57 -1.01
C VAL A 78 0.55 6.24 0.34
N TYR A 79 0.55 7.55 0.32
CA TYR A 79 0.24 8.41 1.46
C TYR A 79 -0.88 9.37 1.07
N VAL A 80 -1.96 9.37 1.83
CA VAL A 80 -3.12 10.26 1.58
C VAL A 80 -3.35 11.09 2.82
N GLU A 81 -3.05 12.38 2.73
CA GLU A 81 -3.31 13.33 3.81
C GLU A 81 -4.81 13.39 4.15
N ASN A 82 -5.13 13.37 5.44
CA ASN A 82 -6.50 13.38 5.95
C ASN A 82 -7.38 12.23 5.42
N GLY A 83 -6.75 11.15 4.90
CA GLY A 83 -7.43 10.00 4.32
C GLY A 83 -8.08 9.05 5.33
N GLY A 84 -7.82 9.24 6.62
CA GLY A 84 -8.29 8.38 7.68
C GLY A 84 -7.44 7.11 7.82
N PHE A 85 -8.07 5.97 8.09
CA PHE A 85 -7.36 4.70 8.23
C PHE A 85 -6.68 4.25 6.94
N GLY A 86 -5.54 3.59 7.04
CA GLY A 86 -4.76 3.09 5.91
C GLY A 86 -5.57 2.27 4.91
N ALA A 87 -6.46 1.42 5.40
CA ALA A 87 -7.36 0.61 4.56
C ALA A 87 -8.44 1.43 3.83
N SER A 88 -8.70 2.68 4.23
CA SER A 88 -9.84 3.45 3.72
C SER A 88 -9.52 4.32 2.49
N ALA A 89 -8.27 4.70 2.28
CA ALA A 89 -7.88 5.52 1.13
C ALA A 89 -6.60 5.02 0.45
N ALA A 90 -5.49 4.91 1.17
CA ALA A 90 -4.19 4.58 0.57
C ALA A 90 -4.16 3.16 -0.03
N LEU A 91 -4.69 2.16 0.69
CA LEU A 91 -4.72 0.77 0.23
C LEU A 91 -5.49 0.58 -1.08
N PRO A 92 -6.74 1.09 -1.25
CA PRO A 92 -7.47 0.95 -2.50
C PRO A 92 -6.72 1.52 -3.71
N ILE A 93 -6.11 2.69 -3.53
CA ILE A 93 -5.33 3.36 -4.59
C ILE A 93 -4.11 2.51 -4.96
N ALA A 94 -3.31 2.11 -3.97
CA ALA A 94 -2.13 1.28 -4.20
C ALA A 94 -2.47 -0.04 -4.89
N SER A 95 -3.54 -0.70 -4.42
CA SER A 95 -3.99 -1.97 -4.96
C SER A 95 -4.42 -1.90 -6.42
N LEU A 96 -5.09 -0.82 -6.84
CA LEU A 96 -5.45 -0.60 -8.25
C LEU A 96 -4.23 -0.35 -9.13
N LEU A 97 -3.26 0.43 -8.64
CA LEU A 97 -2.02 0.70 -9.36
C LEU A 97 -1.17 -0.56 -9.51
N GLU A 98 -1.10 -1.38 -8.47
CA GLU A 98 -0.37 -2.63 -8.45
C GLU A 98 -1.01 -3.67 -9.39
N GLU A 99 -2.35 -3.79 -9.38
CA GLU A 99 -3.10 -4.62 -10.31
C GLU A 99 -2.81 -4.21 -11.76
N TYR A 100 -2.95 -2.93 -12.08
CA TYR A 100 -2.69 -2.44 -13.42
C TYR A 100 -1.26 -2.69 -13.89
N TYR A 101 -0.27 -2.45 -13.03
CA TYR A 101 1.13 -2.70 -13.36
C TYR A 101 1.43 -4.18 -13.65
N LEU A 102 0.82 -5.09 -12.87
CA LEU A 102 1.09 -6.52 -12.98
C LEU A 102 0.32 -7.21 -14.11
N THR A 103 -0.85 -6.67 -14.49
CA THR A 103 -1.80 -7.35 -15.38
C THR A 103 -2.23 -6.52 -16.61
N ASP A 104 -1.76 -5.28 -16.72
CA ASP A 104 -2.19 -4.27 -17.73
C ASP A 104 -3.71 -4.00 -17.75
N THR A 105 -4.43 -4.45 -16.72
CA THR A 105 -5.89 -4.31 -16.62
C THR A 105 -6.31 -3.98 -15.19
N VAL A 106 -7.54 -3.46 -15.03
CA VAL A 106 -8.20 -3.32 -13.74
C VAL A 106 -9.50 -4.10 -13.79
N THR A 107 -9.59 -5.18 -13.02
CA THR A 107 -10.74 -6.10 -13.02
C THR A 107 -11.72 -5.84 -11.89
N ARG A 108 -11.46 -4.83 -11.04
CA ARG A 108 -12.25 -4.47 -9.85
C ARG A 108 -12.92 -3.09 -9.98
N PRO A 109 -13.95 -2.94 -10.86
CA PRO A 109 -14.61 -1.63 -11.07
C PRO A 109 -15.23 -1.08 -9.79
N TRP A 110 -15.70 -1.93 -8.90
CA TRP A 110 -16.24 -1.53 -7.59
C TRP A 110 -15.18 -0.79 -6.74
N LEU A 111 -13.91 -1.19 -6.83
CA LEU A 111 -12.82 -0.56 -6.10
C LEU A 111 -12.46 0.81 -6.71
N VAL A 112 -12.55 0.92 -8.05
CA VAL A 112 -12.39 2.19 -8.76
C VAL A 112 -13.46 3.20 -8.31
N GLU A 113 -14.73 2.77 -8.25
CA GLU A 113 -15.82 3.64 -7.80
C GLU A 113 -15.66 4.02 -6.32
N MET A 114 -15.23 3.12 -5.48
CA MET A 114 -14.93 3.42 -4.07
C MET A 114 -13.86 4.52 -3.94
N VAL A 115 -12.81 4.46 -4.75
CA VAL A 115 -11.74 5.49 -4.75
C VAL A 115 -12.28 6.83 -5.27
N LYS A 116 -13.05 6.84 -6.36
CA LYS A 116 -13.64 8.07 -6.94
C LYS A 116 -14.60 8.76 -5.97
N GLN A 117 -15.37 8.00 -5.21
CA GLN A 117 -16.35 8.53 -4.27
C GLN A 117 -15.72 8.95 -2.94
N LYS A 118 -14.45 8.66 -2.73
CA LYS A 118 -13.76 8.98 -1.49
C LYS A 118 -13.60 10.49 -1.34
N THR A 119 -14.28 11.06 -0.34
CA THR A 119 -14.11 12.47 0.02
C THR A 119 -12.92 12.63 0.98
N ILE A 120 -11.96 13.44 0.60
CA ILE A 120 -10.85 13.85 1.45
C ILE A 120 -11.20 15.21 2.06
N TYR A 121 -11.23 15.27 3.37
CA TYR A 121 -11.52 16.51 4.09
C TYR A 121 -10.21 17.27 4.34
N TYR A 122 -10.12 18.47 3.77
CA TYR A 122 -9.08 19.42 4.09
C TYR A 122 -9.68 20.45 5.06
N PRO A 123 -9.21 20.52 6.31
CA PRO A 123 -9.56 21.64 7.16
C PRO A 123 -9.07 22.91 6.45
N ALA A 124 -9.93 23.92 6.35
CA ALA A 124 -9.54 25.22 5.81
C ALA A 124 -8.40 25.76 6.69
N TYR A 125 -7.18 25.82 6.15
CA TYR A 125 -6.06 26.45 6.79
C TYR A 125 -6.37 27.94 6.89
N GLY A 126 -6.63 28.41 8.10
CA GLY A 126 -6.66 29.82 8.45
C GLY A 126 -7.96 30.57 8.08
N LYS A 127 -8.88 30.61 9.00
CA LYS A 127 -9.61 31.85 9.33
C LYS A 127 -9.28 32.22 10.73
#